data_6fa96a0a41763c2c4086e43a51a24221
#
_entry.id   6fa96a0a41763c2c4086e43a51a24221
#
_cell.length_a   1.000
_cell.length_b   1.000
_cell.length_c   1.000
_cell.angle_alpha   90.00
_cell.angle_beta   90.00
_cell.angle_gamma   90.00
#
_symmetry.space_group_name_H-M   'P 1'
#
loop_
_entity.id
_entity.type
_entity.pdbx_description
1 polymer ?
#
loop_
_entity_poly.entity_id
_entity_poly.type
_entity_poly.pdbx_seq_one_letter_code
_entity_poly.pdbx_strand_id
1 'polypeptide(L)'
;MSNKRDDIISAALDLFSEKGYAATSTARIAQEAGVSEGLIFRHFKNKRGLVEELLQQSDARFQREIQQFITAEDPAELLRAFIDYSVRTIQYVDSAKMWITSLRLSQELGIDHELRYAVLLERLAWALGAIGHGKPTDVARTLLSAQEGMLASGALGHMGIVESIASGMRELVLNE
;
A
#
# COMPACT_ATOMS: atom_id res chain seq x y z
N MET A 1 0.98 -6.29 -26.48
CA MET A 1 2.17 -7.12 -26.20
C MET A 1 2.64 -6.72 -24.82
N SER A 2 2.70 -7.64 -23.86
CA SER A 2 3.20 -7.36 -22.51
C SER A 2 4.66 -6.89 -22.61
N ASN A 3 5.01 -5.90 -21.81
CA ASN A 3 6.39 -5.42 -21.72
C ASN A 3 7.17 -6.40 -20.84
N LYS A 4 8.27 -6.99 -21.35
CA LYS A 4 9.09 -7.95 -20.60
C LYS A 4 9.56 -7.44 -19.24
N ARG A 5 9.69 -6.13 -19.08
CA ARG A 5 10.01 -5.49 -17.82
C ARG A 5 8.86 -5.65 -16.80
N ASP A 6 7.62 -5.50 -17.25
CA ASP A 6 6.43 -5.64 -16.41
C ASP A 6 6.20 -7.11 -16.02
N ASP A 7 6.47 -8.05 -16.95
CA ASP A 7 6.43 -9.49 -16.66
C ASP A 7 7.40 -9.87 -15.53
N ILE A 8 8.63 -9.30 -15.53
CA ILE A 8 9.64 -9.52 -14.49
C ILE A 8 9.18 -8.95 -13.15
N ILE A 9 8.60 -7.75 -13.14
CA ILE A 9 8.12 -7.10 -11.91
C ILE A 9 6.96 -7.89 -11.30
N SER A 10 6.02 -8.35 -12.12
CA SER A 10 4.91 -9.19 -11.66
C SER A 10 5.41 -10.51 -11.06
N ALA A 11 6.28 -11.23 -11.75
CA ALA A 11 6.87 -12.47 -11.25
C ALA A 11 7.66 -12.26 -9.95
N ALA A 12 8.38 -11.13 -9.84
CA ALA A 12 9.10 -10.77 -8.62
C ALA A 12 8.16 -10.49 -7.45
N LEU A 13 7.07 -9.74 -7.69
CA LEU A 13 6.05 -9.46 -6.67
C LEU A 13 5.45 -10.77 -6.13
N ASP A 14 5.08 -11.69 -7.01
CA ASP A 14 4.53 -12.99 -6.64
C ASP A 14 5.49 -13.78 -5.77
N LEU A 15 6.72 -13.95 -6.22
CA LEU A 15 7.74 -14.70 -5.51
C LEU A 15 8.16 -14.06 -4.18
N PHE A 16 8.30 -12.73 -4.13
CA PHE A 16 8.61 -12.02 -2.89
C PHE A 16 7.45 -12.09 -1.90
N SER A 17 6.20 -12.06 -2.36
CA SER A 17 5.04 -12.19 -1.47
C SER A 17 4.95 -13.57 -0.85
N GLU A 18 5.27 -14.63 -1.60
CA GLU A 18 5.19 -16.02 -1.15
C GLU A 18 6.38 -16.45 -0.29
N LYS A 19 7.60 -16.10 -0.72
CA LYS A 19 8.85 -16.67 -0.17
C LYS A 19 9.72 -15.65 0.57
N GLY A 20 9.43 -14.36 0.43
CA GLY A 20 10.26 -13.28 0.93
C GLY A 20 11.47 -12.98 0.04
N TYR A 21 12.17 -11.88 0.37
CA TYR A 21 13.33 -11.42 -0.41
C TYR A 21 14.49 -12.40 -0.34
N ALA A 22 14.86 -12.85 0.87
CA ALA A 22 16.06 -13.67 1.04
C ALA A 22 16.00 -14.99 0.27
N ALA A 23 14.84 -15.67 0.28
CA ALA A 23 14.65 -16.99 -0.36
C ALA A 23 14.36 -16.92 -1.87
N THR A 24 14.23 -15.74 -2.47
CA THR A 24 13.96 -15.56 -3.89
C THR A 24 15.22 -15.19 -4.66
N SER A 25 15.60 -15.97 -5.68
CA SER A 25 16.75 -15.69 -6.56
C SER A 25 16.30 -15.01 -7.85
N THR A 26 17.20 -14.23 -8.49
CA THR A 26 16.97 -13.65 -9.83
C THR A 26 16.76 -14.72 -10.89
N ALA A 27 17.45 -15.85 -10.80
CA ALA A 27 17.23 -17.00 -11.70
C ALA A 27 15.80 -17.55 -11.60
N ARG A 28 15.23 -17.64 -10.39
CA ARG A 28 13.86 -18.09 -10.18
C ARG A 28 12.85 -17.08 -10.74
N ILE A 29 13.09 -15.78 -10.53
CA ILE A 29 12.26 -14.71 -11.10
C ILE A 29 12.30 -14.76 -12.64
N ALA A 30 13.48 -14.95 -13.24
CA ALA A 30 13.63 -15.08 -14.69
C ALA A 30 12.84 -16.26 -15.26
N GLN A 31 12.91 -17.40 -14.58
CA GLN A 31 12.15 -18.60 -14.95
C GLN A 31 10.64 -18.35 -14.91
N GLU A 32 10.13 -17.70 -13.84
CA GLU A 32 8.72 -17.38 -13.67
C GLU A 32 8.22 -16.39 -14.73
N ALA A 33 9.02 -15.37 -15.02
CA ALA A 33 8.72 -14.34 -16.03
C ALA A 33 8.91 -14.82 -17.49
N GLY A 34 9.41 -16.05 -17.71
CA GLY A 34 9.71 -16.56 -19.05
C GLY A 34 10.77 -15.76 -19.80
N VAL A 35 11.83 -15.31 -19.08
CA VAL A 35 12.93 -14.52 -19.64
C VAL A 35 14.30 -15.09 -19.23
N SER A 36 15.37 -14.59 -19.85
CA SER A 36 16.73 -14.90 -19.38
C SER A 36 17.09 -14.07 -18.13
N GLU A 37 17.88 -14.64 -17.23
CA GLU A 37 18.38 -13.90 -16.06
C GLU A 37 19.21 -12.67 -16.46
N GLY A 38 19.97 -12.75 -17.58
CA GLY A 38 20.68 -11.61 -18.13
C GLY A 38 19.79 -10.43 -18.49
N LEU A 39 18.51 -10.67 -18.82
CA LEU A 39 17.53 -9.61 -19.06
C LEU A 39 17.19 -8.87 -17.77
N ILE A 40 17.08 -9.58 -16.63
CA ILE A 40 16.87 -8.97 -15.32
C ILE A 40 18.04 -8.05 -14.98
N PHE A 41 19.29 -8.52 -15.11
CA PHE A 41 20.46 -7.70 -14.84
C PHE A 41 20.55 -6.47 -15.75
N ARG A 42 20.13 -6.62 -17.01
CA ARG A 42 20.11 -5.48 -17.95
C ARG A 42 19.10 -4.40 -17.55
N HIS A 43 17.92 -4.79 -17.02
CA HIS A 43 16.87 -3.83 -16.64
C HIS A 43 17.05 -3.27 -15.23
N PHE A 44 17.48 -4.08 -14.28
CA PHE A 44 17.45 -3.77 -12.86
C PHE A 44 18.82 -3.81 -12.16
N LYS A 45 19.90 -4.15 -12.86
CA LYS A 45 21.29 -4.32 -12.39
C LYS A 45 21.49 -5.48 -11.42
N ASN A 46 20.61 -5.67 -10.43
CA ASN A 46 20.67 -6.73 -9.44
C ASN A 46 19.27 -6.93 -8.78
N LYS A 47 19.17 -7.89 -7.88
CA LYS A 47 17.90 -8.19 -7.16
C LYS A 47 17.42 -6.99 -6.32
N ARG A 48 18.34 -6.22 -5.71
CA ARG A 48 17.99 -5.02 -4.95
C ARG A 48 17.38 -3.94 -5.85
N GLY A 49 17.98 -3.68 -7.01
CA GLY A 49 17.44 -2.73 -7.99
C GLY A 49 16.05 -3.11 -8.51
N LEU A 50 15.77 -4.42 -8.61
CA LEU A 50 14.42 -4.89 -8.93
C LEU A 50 13.42 -4.59 -7.80
N VAL A 51 13.82 -4.74 -6.54
CA VAL A 51 12.97 -4.34 -5.40
C VAL A 51 12.76 -2.83 -5.35
N GLU A 52 13.82 -2.04 -5.54
CA GLU A 52 13.72 -0.57 -5.57
C GLU A 52 12.73 -0.10 -6.64
N GLU A 53 12.72 -0.73 -7.81
CA GLU A 53 11.75 -0.47 -8.87
C GLU A 53 10.31 -0.86 -8.46
N LEU A 54 10.14 -2.02 -7.83
CA LEU A 54 8.84 -2.46 -7.32
C LEU A 54 8.28 -1.49 -6.27
N LEU A 55 9.13 -1.04 -5.35
CA LEU A 55 8.77 -0.04 -4.34
C LEU A 55 8.39 1.30 -4.99
N GLN A 56 9.17 1.75 -5.97
CA GLN A 56 8.88 2.98 -6.70
C GLN A 56 7.53 2.92 -7.43
N GLN A 57 7.19 1.79 -8.04
CA GLN A 57 5.87 1.62 -8.67
C GLN A 57 4.74 1.60 -7.64
N SER A 58 4.95 0.95 -6.49
CA SER A 58 4.01 0.96 -5.37
C SER A 58 3.78 2.39 -4.86
N ASP A 59 4.84 3.18 -4.72
CA ASP A 59 4.76 4.57 -4.29
C ASP A 59 4.04 5.45 -5.31
N ALA A 60 4.38 5.33 -6.59
CA ALA A 60 3.72 6.08 -7.66
C ALA A 60 2.22 5.74 -7.76
N ARG A 61 1.83 4.49 -7.49
CA ARG A 61 0.43 4.10 -7.39
C ARG A 61 -0.24 4.74 -6.20
N PHE A 62 0.35 4.62 -5.02
CA PHE A 62 -0.15 5.23 -3.79
C PHE A 62 -0.35 6.75 -3.95
N GLN A 63 0.64 7.46 -4.51
CA GLN A 63 0.54 8.90 -4.75
C GLN A 63 -0.65 9.27 -5.65
N ARG A 64 -0.92 8.49 -6.69
CA ARG A 64 -2.11 8.70 -7.53
C ARG A 64 -3.41 8.45 -6.77
N GLU A 65 -3.44 7.41 -5.94
CA GLU A 65 -4.63 7.02 -5.18
C GLU A 65 -4.98 8.02 -4.07
N ILE A 66 -3.97 8.60 -3.40
CA ILE A 66 -4.20 9.61 -2.36
C ILE A 66 -4.57 10.99 -2.92
N GLN A 67 -4.38 11.24 -4.22
CA GLN A 67 -4.66 12.54 -4.83
C GLN A 67 -6.10 13.01 -4.56
N GLN A 68 -7.07 12.10 -4.57
CA GLN A 68 -8.47 12.39 -4.27
C GLN A 68 -8.67 12.93 -2.84
N PHE A 69 -7.84 12.52 -1.88
CA PHE A 69 -7.90 13.00 -0.49
C PHE A 69 -7.20 14.34 -0.33
N ILE A 70 -6.09 14.53 -1.05
CA ILE A 70 -5.31 15.79 -0.99
C ILE A 70 -6.14 16.96 -1.51
N THR A 71 -6.98 16.73 -2.52
CA THR A 71 -7.78 17.77 -3.19
C THR A 71 -9.20 17.94 -2.63
N ALA A 72 -9.67 17.07 -1.73
CA ALA A 72 -10.99 17.19 -1.13
C ALA A 72 -11.11 18.47 -0.28
N GLU A 73 -12.18 19.24 -0.47
CA GLU A 73 -12.43 20.49 0.24
C GLU A 73 -13.32 20.29 1.48
N ASP A 74 -14.24 19.33 1.44
CA ASP A 74 -15.11 18.99 2.58
C ASP A 74 -14.41 18.01 3.51
N PRO A 75 -14.23 18.36 4.81
CA PRO A 75 -13.54 17.52 5.78
C PRO A 75 -14.23 16.16 6.03
N ALA A 76 -15.56 16.15 6.14
CA ALA A 76 -16.30 14.92 6.42
C ALA A 76 -16.31 14.00 5.20
N GLU A 77 -16.43 14.56 4.00
CA GLU A 77 -16.35 13.81 2.74
C GLU A 77 -14.95 13.19 2.56
N LEU A 78 -13.88 13.93 2.89
CA LEU A 78 -12.51 13.39 2.88
C LEU A 78 -12.40 12.16 3.79
N LEU A 79 -12.89 12.24 5.02
CA LEU A 79 -12.81 11.15 5.99
C LEU A 79 -13.64 9.93 5.55
N ARG A 80 -14.85 10.13 5.04
CA ARG A 80 -15.66 9.04 4.46
C ARG A 80 -14.95 8.38 3.30
N ALA A 81 -14.45 9.19 2.35
CA ALA A 81 -13.75 8.68 1.18
C ALA A 81 -12.49 7.89 1.57
N PHE A 82 -11.76 8.32 2.60
CA PHE A 82 -10.59 7.60 3.13
C PHE A 82 -10.97 6.23 3.71
N ILE A 83 -12.02 6.15 4.52
CA ILE A 83 -12.50 4.89 5.11
C ILE A 83 -13.00 3.94 3.99
N ASP A 84 -13.79 4.45 3.06
CA ASP A 84 -14.34 3.67 1.94
C ASP A 84 -13.27 3.21 0.95
N TYR A 85 -12.22 4.02 0.75
CA TYR A 85 -11.07 3.63 -0.05
C TYR A 85 -10.40 2.37 0.48
N SER A 86 -10.23 2.28 1.79
CA SER A 86 -9.62 1.11 2.44
C SER A 86 -10.41 -0.16 2.15
N VAL A 87 -11.74 -0.11 2.29
CA VAL A 87 -12.64 -1.24 1.99
C VAL A 87 -12.57 -1.62 0.51
N ARG A 88 -12.59 -0.64 -0.39
CA ARG A 88 -12.52 -0.88 -1.85
C ARG A 88 -11.19 -1.46 -2.29
N THR A 89 -10.08 -0.97 -1.75
CA THR A 89 -8.73 -1.41 -2.13
C THR A 89 -8.52 -2.89 -1.85
N ILE A 90 -9.11 -3.41 -0.77
CA ILE A 90 -8.99 -4.83 -0.40
C ILE A 90 -9.71 -5.74 -1.41
N GLN A 91 -10.74 -5.27 -2.09
CA GLN A 91 -11.42 -6.03 -3.14
C GLN A 91 -10.52 -6.30 -4.36
N TYR A 92 -9.45 -5.53 -4.52
CA TYR A 92 -8.43 -5.74 -5.53
C TYR A 92 -7.23 -6.48 -4.91
N VAL A 93 -7.27 -7.81 -4.95
CA VAL A 93 -6.27 -8.72 -4.34
C VAL A 93 -4.82 -8.31 -4.69
N ASP A 94 -4.58 -7.92 -5.94
CA ASP A 94 -3.24 -7.49 -6.40
C ASP A 94 -2.76 -6.21 -5.70
N SER A 95 -3.68 -5.31 -5.34
CA SER A 95 -3.35 -4.06 -4.64
C SER A 95 -2.93 -4.32 -3.20
N ALA A 96 -3.68 -5.15 -2.47
CA ALA A 96 -3.36 -5.53 -1.10
C ALA A 96 -2.05 -6.33 -1.04
N LYS A 97 -1.86 -7.28 -1.98
CA LYS A 97 -0.63 -8.07 -2.13
C LYS A 97 0.58 -7.18 -2.38
N MET A 98 0.49 -6.25 -3.33
CA MET A 98 1.57 -5.31 -3.64
C MET A 98 1.91 -4.46 -2.41
N TRP A 99 0.90 -3.93 -1.71
CA TRP A 99 1.10 -3.08 -0.54
C TRP A 99 1.81 -3.83 0.59
N ILE A 100 1.32 -5.02 1.00
CA ILE A 100 1.92 -5.81 2.08
C ILE A 100 3.36 -6.23 1.71
N THR A 101 3.56 -6.65 0.45
CA THR A 101 4.88 -7.06 -0.02
C THR A 101 5.85 -5.88 -0.01
N SER A 102 5.41 -4.70 -0.44
CA SER A 102 6.22 -3.47 -0.40
C SER A 102 6.62 -3.09 1.03
N LEU A 103 5.67 -3.13 1.97
CA LEU A 103 5.94 -2.83 3.38
C LEU A 103 6.98 -3.80 3.96
N ARG A 104 6.82 -5.10 3.72
CA ARG A 104 7.75 -6.12 4.21
C ARG A 104 9.14 -6.00 3.59
N LEU A 105 9.22 -5.78 2.27
CA LEU A 105 10.48 -5.56 1.56
C LEU A 105 11.22 -4.33 2.06
N SER A 106 10.52 -3.26 2.35
CA SER A 106 11.11 -2.04 2.87
C SER A 106 11.66 -2.23 4.27
N GLN A 107 10.94 -2.95 5.13
CA GLN A 107 11.42 -3.31 6.45
C GLN A 107 12.67 -4.21 6.38
N GLU A 108 12.66 -5.25 5.52
CA GLU A 108 13.81 -6.15 5.33
C GLU A 108 15.06 -5.42 4.78
N LEU A 109 14.86 -4.38 3.97
CA LEU A 109 15.94 -3.61 3.35
C LEU A 109 16.32 -2.31 4.08
N GLY A 110 15.65 -1.99 5.18
CA GLY A 110 15.87 -0.77 5.96
C GLY A 110 15.49 0.50 5.19
N ILE A 111 14.46 0.44 4.36
CA ILE A 111 13.95 1.58 3.59
C ILE A 111 12.82 2.23 4.41
N ASP A 112 12.99 3.53 4.71
CA ASP A 112 12.00 4.29 5.50
C ASP A 112 10.76 4.62 4.67
N HIS A 113 9.60 4.35 5.26
CA HIS A 113 8.28 4.64 4.68
C HIS A 113 7.52 5.79 5.36
N GLU A 114 8.02 6.35 6.45
CA GLU A 114 7.28 7.38 7.21
C GLU A 114 6.93 8.60 6.35
N LEU A 115 7.86 9.03 5.50
CA LEU A 115 7.65 10.16 4.58
C LEU A 115 6.54 9.91 3.55
N ARG A 116 6.25 8.65 3.24
CA ARG A 116 5.20 8.28 2.28
C ARG A 116 3.83 8.78 2.71
N TYR A 117 3.53 8.75 4.01
CA TYR A 117 2.23 9.10 4.56
C TYR A 117 2.12 10.55 5.04
N ALA A 118 3.21 11.33 5.02
CA ALA A 118 3.26 12.66 5.62
C ALA A 118 2.14 13.58 5.11
N VAL A 119 1.96 13.68 3.79
CA VAL A 119 0.92 14.53 3.19
C VAL A 119 -0.48 14.04 3.52
N LEU A 120 -0.71 12.72 3.49
CA LEU A 120 -2.01 12.14 3.85
C LEU A 120 -2.32 12.35 5.33
N LEU A 121 -1.32 12.18 6.21
CA LEU A 121 -1.44 12.45 7.65
C LEU A 121 -1.87 13.90 7.92
N GLU A 122 -1.23 14.87 7.26
CA GLU A 122 -1.57 16.29 7.38
C GLU A 122 -3.01 16.57 6.93
N ARG A 123 -3.43 15.97 5.81
CA ARG A 123 -4.79 16.14 5.28
C ARG A 123 -5.85 15.52 6.20
N LEU A 124 -5.62 14.32 6.71
CA LEU A 124 -6.51 13.70 7.69
C LEU A 124 -6.58 14.51 8.99
N ALA A 125 -5.45 14.97 9.51
CA ALA A 125 -5.41 15.80 10.71
C ALA A 125 -6.15 17.14 10.51
N TRP A 126 -6.01 17.77 9.34
CA TRP A 126 -6.79 18.96 8.97
C TRP A 126 -8.29 18.67 9.01
N ALA A 127 -8.74 17.60 8.36
CA ALA A 127 -10.16 17.25 8.30
C ALA A 127 -10.74 16.96 9.69
N LEU A 128 -10.02 16.18 10.52
CA LEU A 128 -10.39 15.88 11.88
C LEU A 128 -10.47 17.13 12.76
N GLY A 129 -9.52 18.04 12.63
CA GLY A 129 -9.54 19.32 13.34
C GLY A 129 -10.73 20.19 12.95
N ALA A 130 -11.07 20.23 11.64
CA ALA A 130 -12.19 21.01 11.13
C ALA A 130 -13.56 20.50 11.64
N ILE A 131 -13.70 19.20 11.91
CA ILE A 131 -14.93 18.63 12.50
C ILE A 131 -14.89 18.54 14.03
N GLY A 132 -13.86 19.12 14.69
CA GLY A 132 -13.83 19.34 16.13
C GLY A 132 -13.11 18.29 16.96
N HIS A 133 -12.31 17.39 16.37
CA HIS A 133 -11.50 16.46 17.16
C HIS A 133 -10.40 17.18 17.96
N GLY A 134 -10.31 16.92 19.27
CA GLY A 134 -9.37 17.60 20.17
C GLY A 134 -7.89 17.22 19.96
N LYS A 135 -7.60 16.08 19.32
CA LYS A 135 -6.23 15.59 19.03
C LYS A 135 -6.15 15.07 17.58
N PRO A 136 -6.32 15.96 16.60
CA PRO A 136 -6.52 15.52 15.20
C PRO A 136 -5.35 14.72 14.64
N THR A 137 -4.11 15.05 14.97
CA THR A 137 -2.92 14.33 14.50
C THR A 137 -2.83 12.92 15.09
N ASP A 138 -3.16 12.73 16.37
CA ASP A 138 -3.13 11.41 17.00
C ASP A 138 -4.24 10.51 16.44
N VAL A 139 -5.44 11.08 16.23
CA VAL A 139 -6.55 10.39 15.60
C VAL A 139 -6.22 10.03 14.14
N ALA A 140 -5.59 10.92 13.38
CA ALA A 140 -5.14 10.65 12.02
C ALA A 140 -4.14 9.49 11.95
N ARG A 141 -3.18 9.42 12.86
CA ARG A 141 -2.27 8.27 12.98
C ARG A 141 -3.01 6.98 13.30
N THR A 142 -4.00 7.03 14.18
CA THR A 142 -4.85 5.88 14.50
C THR A 142 -5.62 5.40 13.28
N LEU A 143 -6.19 6.31 12.48
CA LEU A 143 -6.88 5.97 11.23
C LEU A 143 -5.94 5.31 10.22
N LEU A 144 -4.71 5.80 10.06
CA LEU A 144 -3.71 5.20 9.18
C LEU A 144 -3.35 3.78 9.64
N SER A 145 -3.11 3.59 10.96
CA SER A 145 -2.82 2.26 11.52
C SER A 145 -4.01 1.30 11.40
N ALA A 146 -5.24 1.78 11.57
CA ALA A 146 -6.45 0.99 11.34
C ALA A 146 -6.58 0.57 9.87
N GLN A 147 -6.27 1.46 8.92
CA GLN A 147 -6.22 1.16 7.50
C GLN A 147 -5.21 0.04 7.19
N GLU A 148 -4.01 0.11 7.76
CA GLU A 148 -3.00 -0.94 7.61
C GLU A 148 -3.51 -2.29 8.14
N GLY A 149 -4.18 -2.29 9.30
CA GLY A 149 -4.84 -3.47 9.85
C GLY A 149 -5.93 -4.03 8.96
N MET A 150 -6.74 -3.17 8.33
CA MET A 150 -7.75 -3.57 7.35
C MET A 150 -7.13 -4.23 6.13
N LEU A 151 -6.09 -3.63 5.55
CA LEU A 151 -5.38 -4.17 4.38
C LEU A 151 -4.75 -5.53 4.69
N ALA A 152 -4.13 -5.68 5.86
CA ALA A 152 -3.57 -6.95 6.32
C ALA A 152 -4.65 -8.03 6.51
N SER A 153 -5.77 -7.67 7.16
CA SER A 153 -6.90 -8.59 7.37
C SER A 153 -7.56 -9.00 6.06
N GLY A 154 -7.74 -8.05 5.14
CA GLY A 154 -8.31 -8.31 3.82
C GLY A 154 -7.45 -9.24 2.97
N ALA A 155 -6.13 -9.08 3.00
CA ALA A 155 -5.20 -9.98 2.30
C ALA A 155 -5.21 -11.42 2.85
N LEU A 156 -5.64 -11.59 4.11
CA LEU A 156 -5.86 -12.91 4.73
C LEU A 156 -7.29 -13.44 4.51
N GLY A 157 -8.14 -12.72 3.79
CA GLY A 157 -9.53 -13.10 3.52
C GLY A 157 -10.51 -12.80 4.67
N HIS A 158 -10.09 -12.06 5.70
CA HIS A 158 -10.90 -11.76 6.88
C HIS A 158 -11.81 -10.53 6.67
N MET A 159 -12.72 -10.58 5.69
CA MET A 159 -13.56 -9.45 5.31
C MET A 159 -14.47 -8.94 6.43
N GLY A 160 -14.97 -9.81 7.31
CA GLY A 160 -15.77 -9.39 8.47
C GLY A 160 -14.99 -8.48 9.45
N ILE A 161 -13.66 -8.68 9.58
CA ILE A 161 -12.80 -7.79 10.38
C ILE A 161 -12.67 -6.43 9.68
N VAL A 162 -12.50 -6.43 8.36
CA VAL A 162 -12.40 -5.20 7.56
C VAL A 162 -13.65 -4.33 7.71
N GLU A 163 -14.83 -4.94 7.55
CA GLU A 163 -16.13 -4.26 7.69
C GLU A 163 -16.34 -3.73 9.11
N SER A 164 -15.96 -4.50 10.14
CA SER A 164 -16.05 -4.10 11.53
C SER A 164 -15.17 -2.90 11.84
N ILE A 165 -13.90 -2.89 11.36
CA ILE A 165 -12.98 -1.76 11.53
C ILE A 165 -13.53 -0.52 10.82
N ALA A 166 -14.01 -0.66 9.57
CA ALA A 166 -14.55 0.45 8.80
C ALA A 166 -15.78 1.06 9.48
N SER A 167 -16.68 0.23 9.99
CA SER A 167 -17.86 0.68 10.76
C SER A 167 -17.44 1.44 12.03
N GLY A 168 -16.50 0.88 12.81
CA GLY A 168 -15.99 1.55 14.01
C GLY A 168 -15.28 2.87 13.70
N MET A 169 -14.55 2.97 12.59
CA MET A 169 -13.93 4.22 12.15
C MET A 169 -15.00 5.29 11.82
N ARG A 170 -16.08 4.93 11.12
CA ARG A 170 -17.18 5.87 10.82
C ARG A 170 -17.84 6.38 12.09
N GLU A 171 -18.20 5.47 12.99
CA GLU A 171 -18.81 5.83 14.27
C GLU A 171 -17.91 6.75 15.11
N LEU A 172 -16.62 6.40 15.28
CA LEU A 172 -15.69 7.17 16.13
C LEU A 172 -15.31 8.52 15.53
N VAL A 173 -15.30 8.66 14.22
CA VAL A 173 -14.78 9.85 13.53
C VAL A 173 -15.90 10.75 13.02
N LEU A 174 -16.99 10.17 12.52
CA LEU A 174 -18.08 10.89 11.86
C LEU A 174 -19.41 10.86 12.65
N ASN A 175 -19.50 10.07 13.71
CA ASN A 175 -20.75 9.78 14.44
C ASN A 175 -21.83 9.16 13.53
N GLU A 176 -21.47 8.28 12.59
CA GLU A 176 -22.36 7.62 11.61
C GLU A 176 -22.50 6.11 11.87
#